data_c2dda6a39a79c6a1fea2b0df403ca69a
#
_entry.id   c2dda6a39a79c6a1fea2b0df403ca69a
#
_cell.length_a   1.000
_cell.length_b   1.000
_cell.length_c   1.000
_cell.angle_alpha   90.00
_cell.angle_beta   90.00
_cell.angle_gamma   90.00
#
_symmetry.space_group_name_H-M   'P 1'
#
loop_
_entity.id
_entity.type
_entity.pdbx_description
1 polymer ?
#
loop_
_entity_poly.entity_id
_entity_poly.type
_entity_poly.pdbx_seq_one_letter_code
_entity_poly.pdbx_strand_id
1 'polypeptide(L)'
;FNKNNEASVNLAFLKGSYVTDRARANLALAAGTYMNANYAAEPGILGNLFEGNAGIKLSGENNLWLDVGVFPSHIGFESAMGKDNWTLTRSMMAEHTPYFESGAKISYTSDTNKWFLSALVLSGWQRIKPMDGNTLPAFGTQITYKPSPRVTLNSSTFLGSDKPDSARQMRYFH
;
A
#
# COMPACT_ATOMS: atom_id res chain seq x y z
N PHE A 1 -1.22 -16.03 -13.05
CA PHE A 1 -0.99 -17.46 -12.73
C PHE A 1 0.25 -17.92 -13.48
N ASN A 2 1.33 -18.21 -12.77
CA ASN A 2 2.62 -18.56 -13.35
C ASN A 2 2.96 -20.05 -13.26
N LYS A 3 1.96 -20.89 -12.87
CA LYS A 3 2.14 -22.33 -12.67
C LYS A 3 0.96 -23.12 -13.24
N ASN A 4 1.28 -24.19 -13.95
CA ASN A 4 0.32 -25.13 -14.51
C ASN A 4 0.54 -26.53 -13.91
N ASN A 5 -0.54 -27.28 -13.68
CA ASN A 5 -0.51 -28.68 -13.26
C ASN A 5 0.18 -28.96 -11.92
N GLU A 6 0.28 -27.95 -11.03
CA GLU A 6 0.74 -28.17 -9.67
C GLU A 6 -0.19 -27.50 -8.64
N ALA A 7 -0.37 -28.17 -7.53
CA ALA A 7 -1.03 -27.56 -6.38
C ALA A 7 -0.08 -26.54 -5.73
N SER A 8 -0.49 -25.29 -5.65
CA SER A 8 0.32 -24.24 -5.04
C SER A 8 -0.54 -23.32 -4.17
N VAL A 9 0.06 -22.83 -3.09
CA VAL A 9 -0.55 -21.78 -2.27
C VAL A 9 -0.26 -20.45 -2.93
N ASN A 10 -1.29 -19.74 -3.37
CA ASN A 10 -1.12 -18.42 -3.96
C ASN A 10 -0.77 -17.38 -2.88
N LEU A 11 -1.56 -17.29 -1.82
CA LEU A 11 -1.33 -16.37 -0.71
C LEU A 11 -1.89 -16.97 0.58
N ALA A 12 -1.02 -17.21 1.54
CA ALA A 12 -1.38 -17.50 2.93
C ALA A 12 -0.74 -16.46 3.83
N PHE A 13 -1.47 -15.95 4.81
CA PHE A 13 -0.92 -14.97 5.75
C PHE A 13 -1.52 -15.13 7.15
N LEU A 14 -0.73 -14.72 8.12
CA LEU A 14 -1.16 -14.52 9.51
C LEU A 14 -1.11 -13.02 9.80
N LYS A 15 -2.25 -12.45 10.20
CA LYS A 15 -2.37 -11.03 10.54
C LYS A 15 -2.80 -10.83 11.98
N GLY A 16 -2.07 -9.98 12.70
CA GLY A 16 -2.46 -9.40 13.97
C GLY A 16 -2.74 -7.91 13.82
N SER A 17 -3.79 -7.42 14.47
CA SER A 17 -4.14 -6.00 14.49
C SER A 17 -4.41 -5.55 15.91
N TYR A 18 -3.94 -4.35 16.25
CA TYR A 18 -4.20 -3.67 17.51
C TYR A 18 -4.79 -2.29 17.23
N VAL A 19 -5.91 -1.96 17.85
CA VAL A 19 -6.61 -0.69 17.64
C VAL A 19 -7.12 -0.16 18.96
N THR A 20 -6.82 1.10 19.21
CA THR A 20 -7.37 1.91 20.31
C THR A 20 -7.88 3.25 19.75
N ASP A 21 -8.40 4.10 20.63
CA ASP A 21 -8.85 5.45 20.24
C ASP A 21 -7.71 6.33 19.72
N ARG A 22 -6.45 6.06 20.11
CA ARG A 22 -5.29 6.92 19.82
C ARG A 22 -4.15 6.21 19.11
N ALA A 23 -4.16 4.88 19.03
CA ALA A 23 -3.09 4.10 18.42
C ALA A 23 -3.64 2.93 17.64
N ARG A 24 -2.98 2.58 16.56
CA ARG A 24 -3.26 1.39 15.77
C ARG A 24 -1.97 0.75 15.28
N ALA A 25 -1.96 -0.55 15.14
CA ALA A 25 -0.84 -1.29 14.56
C ALA A 25 -1.35 -2.52 13.82
N ASN A 26 -0.65 -2.89 12.75
CA ASN A 26 -0.88 -4.11 12.00
C ASN A 26 0.44 -4.81 11.74
N LEU A 27 0.43 -6.14 11.86
CA LEU A 27 1.52 -7.00 11.43
C LEU A 27 0.92 -8.16 10.66
N ALA A 28 1.35 -8.39 9.43
CA ALA A 28 0.99 -9.54 8.63
C ALA A 28 2.23 -10.14 7.98
N LEU A 29 2.47 -11.42 8.24
CA LEU A 29 3.48 -12.23 7.58
C LEU A 29 2.77 -13.14 6.57
N ALA A 30 3.31 -13.23 5.37
CA ALA A 30 2.70 -13.98 4.28
C ALA A 30 3.70 -14.86 3.54
N ALA A 31 3.16 -15.90 2.90
CA ALA A 31 3.89 -16.82 2.06
C ALA A 31 3.03 -17.24 0.85
N GLY A 32 3.68 -17.70 -0.21
CA GLY A 32 3.02 -18.20 -1.40
C GLY A 32 3.57 -17.60 -2.68
N THR A 33 3.00 -18.01 -3.82
CA THR A 33 3.46 -17.56 -5.13
C THR A 33 3.27 -16.06 -5.36
N TYR A 34 2.28 -15.46 -4.71
CA TYR A 34 2.06 -14.02 -4.70
C TYR A 34 3.24 -13.27 -4.08
N MET A 35 3.72 -13.71 -2.90
CA MET A 35 4.86 -13.11 -2.22
C MET A 35 6.13 -13.27 -3.06
N ASN A 36 6.39 -14.47 -3.57
CA ASN A 36 7.54 -14.75 -4.41
C ASN A 36 7.59 -13.88 -5.68
N ALA A 37 6.43 -13.56 -6.26
CA ALA A 37 6.35 -12.73 -7.47
C ALA A 37 6.48 -11.23 -7.16
N ASN A 38 5.76 -10.74 -6.14
CA ASN A 38 5.59 -9.30 -5.93
C ASN A 38 6.59 -8.71 -4.92
N TYR A 39 7.20 -9.55 -4.06
CA TYR A 39 8.18 -9.14 -3.05
C TYR A 39 9.58 -9.65 -3.36
N ALA A 40 9.82 -10.16 -4.57
CA ALA A 40 11.11 -10.73 -4.99
C ALA A 40 12.30 -9.75 -4.89
N ALA A 41 12.04 -8.46 -4.92
CA ALA A 41 13.06 -7.42 -4.80
C ALA A 41 13.44 -7.11 -3.34
N GLU A 42 12.69 -7.63 -2.38
CA GLU A 42 12.92 -7.36 -0.96
C GLU A 42 13.85 -8.41 -0.33
N PRO A 43 14.89 -7.99 0.42
CA PRO A 43 15.88 -8.91 0.96
C PRO A 43 15.36 -9.67 2.18
N GLY A 44 15.71 -10.95 2.28
CA GLY A 44 15.50 -11.78 3.46
C GLY A 44 14.05 -11.85 3.92
N ILE A 45 13.81 -11.63 5.20
CA ILE A 45 12.47 -11.73 5.80
C ILE A 45 11.51 -10.65 5.30
N LEU A 46 12.00 -9.54 4.76
CA LEU A 46 11.15 -8.49 4.20
C LEU A 46 10.32 -9.00 3.02
N GLY A 47 10.80 -10.00 2.29
CA GLY A 47 10.04 -10.70 1.26
C GLY A 47 8.78 -11.42 1.76
N ASN A 48 8.64 -11.62 3.08
CA ASN A 48 7.46 -12.20 3.72
C ASN A 48 6.64 -11.19 4.52
N LEU A 49 7.07 -9.94 4.61
CA LEU A 49 6.35 -8.88 5.33
C LEU A 49 5.26 -8.28 4.44
N PHE A 50 4.04 -8.82 4.57
CA PHE A 50 2.89 -8.36 3.79
C PHE A 50 2.37 -7.00 4.27
N GLU A 51 2.36 -6.79 5.60
CA GLU A 51 1.96 -5.54 6.24
C GLU A 51 2.71 -5.41 7.57
N GLY A 52 3.17 -4.22 7.90
CA GLY A 52 3.85 -3.95 9.16
C GLY A 52 3.88 -2.46 9.42
N ASN A 53 2.84 -1.95 10.11
CA ASN A 53 2.71 -0.52 10.36
C ASN A 53 2.16 -0.24 11.75
N ALA A 54 2.47 0.97 12.22
CA ALA A 54 1.89 1.53 13.43
C ALA A 54 1.46 2.97 13.16
N GLY A 55 0.40 3.41 13.81
CA GLY A 55 -0.14 4.73 13.64
C GLY A 55 -0.62 5.35 14.94
N ILE A 56 -0.58 6.67 14.98
CA ILE A 56 -1.08 7.48 16.07
C ILE A 56 -2.12 8.48 15.56
N LYS A 57 -3.13 8.73 16.36
CA LYS A 57 -4.13 9.76 16.10
C LYS A 57 -3.56 11.12 16.47
N LEU A 58 -3.49 12.04 15.52
CA LEU A 58 -2.90 13.37 15.69
C LEU A 58 -3.87 14.39 16.30
N SER A 59 -5.18 14.13 16.23
CA SER A 59 -6.21 15.03 16.73
C SER A 59 -7.18 14.30 17.65
N GLY A 60 -7.58 14.93 18.75
CA GLY A 60 -8.63 14.42 19.64
C GLY A 60 -10.02 14.49 19.02
N GLU A 61 -10.28 15.50 18.21
CA GLU A 61 -11.59 15.78 17.61
C GLU A 61 -11.73 15.19 16.21
N ASN A 62 -10.68 15.32 15.39
CA ASN A 62 -10.72 14.90 14.00
C ASN A 62 -10.15 13.49 13.81
N ASN A 63 -10.63 12.77 12.82
CA ASN A 63 -10.10 11.47 12.44
C ASN A 63 -8.85 11.62 11.55
N LEU A 64 -7.79 12.20 12.15
CA LEU A 64 -6.49 12.49 11.54
C LEU A 64 -5.44 11.56 12.12
N TRP A 65 -4.79 10.78 11.26
CA TRP A 65 -3.82 9.75 11.64
C TRP A 65 -2.49 9.94 10.94
N LEU A 66 -1.42 9.59 11.64
CA LEU A 66 -0.09 9.37 11.08
C LEU A 66 0.25 7.89 11.23
N ASP A 67 0.44 7.20 10.12
CA ASP A 67 0.89 5.81 10.07
C ASP A 67 2.31 5.74 9.50
N VAL A 68 3.13 4.83 10.04
CA VAL A 68 4.50 4.59 9.57
C VAL A 68 4.72 3.09 9.44
N GLY A 69 5.38 2.67 8.35
CA GLY A 69 5.73 1.27 8.10
C GLY A 69 5.34 0.80 6.70
N VAL A 70 5.05 -0.50 6.59
CA VAL A 70 4.63 -1.17 5.35
C VAL A 70 3.11 -1.30 5.35
N PHE A 71 2.46 -0.83 4.30
CA PHE A 71 1.00 -0.84 4.15
C PHE A 71 0.60 -1.11 2.69
N PRO A 72 -0.66 -1.54 2.45
CA PRO A 72 -1.18 -1.67 1.10
C PRO A 72 -1.07 -0.36 0.32
N SER A 73 -0.88 -0.46 -0.98
CA SER A 73 -0.77 0.72 -1.85
C SER A 73 -1.95 1.67 -1.70
N HIS A 74 -1.68 2.96 -1.83
CA HIS A 74 -2.69 4.00 -1.86
C HIS A 74 -3.29 4.20 -3.27
N ILE A 75 -2.73 3.53 -4.29
CA ILE A 75 -3.19 3.68 -5.67
C ILE A 75 -4.31 2.68 -5.95
N GLY A 76 -5.45 3.20 -6.39
CA GLY A 76 -6.62 2.38 -6.69
C GLY A 76 -7.40 1.96 -5.45
N PHE A 77 -8.22 0.91 -5.61
CA PHE A 77 -9.13 0.38 -4.58
C PHE A 77 -9.18 -1.15 -4.56
N GLU A 78 -8.42 -1.81 -5.43
CA GLU A 78 -8.40 -3.27 -5.52
C GLU A 78 -7.45 -3.88 -4.48
N SER A 79 -7.84 -5.03 -3.96
CA SER A 79 -7.12 -5.76 -2.91
C SER A 79 -6.29 -6.90 -3.49
N ALA A 80 -5.21 -7.27 -2.81
CA ALA A 80 -4.50 -8.53 -3.06
C ALA A 80 -5.38 -9.75 -2.79
N MET A 81 -6.43 -9.61 -1.99
CA MET A 81 -7.38 -10.66 -1.66
C MET A 81 -8.51 -10.70 -2.68
N GLY A 82 -8.56 -11.74 -3.51
CA GLY A 82 -9.53 -11.85 -4.61
C GLY A 82 -10.99 -11.74 -4.19
N LYS A 83 -11.35 -12.23 -2.99
CA LYS A 83 -12.73 -12.12 -2.46
C LYS A 83 -13.21 -10.69 -2.24
N ASP A 84 -12.29 -9.74 -2.10
CA ASP A 84 -12.59 -8.33 -1.83
C ASP A 84 -12.67 -7.51 -3.13
N ASN A 85 -12.47 -8.13 -4.28
CA ASN A 85 -12.53 -7.51 -5.59
C ASN A 85 -13.84 -7.85 -6.31
N TRP A 86 -14.28 -6.97 -7.18
CA TRP A 86 -15.52 -7.14 -7.95
C TRP A 86 -15.38 -8.17 -9.08
N THR A 87 -14.16 -8.41 -9.54
CA THR A 87 -13.84 -9.33 -10.63
C THR A 87 -12.91 -10.43 -10.14
N LEU A 88 -12.93 -11.58 -10.81
CA LEU A 88 -12.07 -12.71 -10.48
C LEU A 88 -10.58 -12.37 -10.60
N THR A 89 -10.23 -11.55 -11.56
CA THR A 89 -8.86 -11.04 -11.75
C THR A 89 -8.85 -9.54 -11.46
N ARG A 90 -7.70 -9.02 -11.01
CA ARG A 90 -7.51 -7.58 -10.86
C ARG A 90 -7.50 -6.89 -12.22
N SER A 91 -7.81 -5.60 -12.21
CA SER A 91 -7.75 -4.77 -13.42
C SER A 91 -6.32 -4.64 -13.92
N MET A 92 -6.18 -4.27 -15.20
CA MET A 92 -4.88 -3.94 -15.78
C MET A 92 -4.21 -2.77 -15.05
N MET A 93 -4.98 -1.83 -14.53
CA MET A 93 -4.45 -0.74 -13.70
C MET A 93 -3.78 -1.29 -12.44
N ALA A 94 -4.44 -2.17 -11.70
CA ALA A 94 -3.88 -2.77 -10.48
C ALA A 94 -2.62 -3.60 -10.76
N GLU A 95 -2.55 -4.29 -11.90
CA GLU A 95 -1.36 -5.06 -12.30
C GLU A 95 -0.15 -4.17 -12.65
N HIS A 96 -0.36 -2.88 -12.94
CA HIS A 96 0.70 -1.91 -13.26
C HIS A 96 0.92 -0.88 -12.16
N THR A 97 0.28 -1.04 -11.00
CA THR A 97 0.47 -0.21 -9.82
C THR A 97 1.12 -1.00 -8.68
N PRO A 98 1.72 -0.33 -7.68
CA PRO A 98 2.34 -1.03 -6.56
C PRO A 98 1.29 -1.78 -5.75
N TYR A 99 1.66 -2.94 -5.24
CA TYR A 99 0.80 -3.75 -4.35
C TYR A 99 0.97 -3.36 -2.89
N PHE A 100 2.17 -2.90 -2.54
CA PHE A 100 2.53 -2.42 -1.22
C PHE A 100 3.45 -1.23 -1.32
N GLU A 101 3.52 -0.48 -0.26
CA GLU A 101 4.40 0.67 -0.11
C GLU A 101 4.93 0.72 1.32
N SER A 102 6.05 1.38 1.53
CA SER A 102 6.55 1.68 2.86
C SER A 102 6.92 3.15 3.00
N GLY A 103 6.75 3.67 4.21
CA GLY A 103 7.02 5.06 4.49
C GLY A 103 6.15 5.63 5.60
N ALA A 104 5.83 6.90 5.49
CA ALA A 104 4.91 7.61 6.38
C ALA A 104 3.69 8.12 5.60
N LYS A 105 2.51 7.97 6.20
CA LYS A 105 1.23 8.39 5.64
C LYS A 105 0.45 9.20 6.65
N ILE A 106 0.11 10.44 6.32
CA ILE A 106 -0.91 11.18 7.03
C ILE A 106 -2.24 10.98 6.33
N SER A 107 -3.30 10.70 7.09
CA SER A 107 -4.63 10.46 6.53
C SER A 107 -5.72 11.10 7.37
N TYR A 108 -6.73 11.61 6.69
CA TYR A 108 -7.92 12.22 7.28
C TYR A 108 -9.17 11.55 6.72
N THR A 109 -10.11 11.25 7.60
CA THR A 109 -11.46 10.80 7.22
C THR A 109 -12.48 11.76 7.81
N SER A 110 -13.40 12.26 6.99
CA SER A 110 -14.48 13.15 7.48
C SER A 110 -15.44 12.38 8.36
N ASP A 111 -16.13 13.07 9.29
CA ASP A 111 -17.10 12.50 10.23
C ASP A 111 -18.24 11.77 9.53
N THR A 112 -18.61 12.22 8.34
CA THR A 112 -19.62 11.56 7.50
C THR A 112 -19.10 10.36 6.71
N ASN A 113 -17.81 10.04 6.82
CA ASN A 113 -17.10 9.03 6.00
C ASN A 113 -17.21 9.25 4.49
N LYS A 114 -17.61 10.44 4.04
CA LYS A 114 -17.70 10.76 2.61
C LYS A 114 -16.36 11.10 1.98
N TRP A 115 -15.46 11.69 2.75
CA TRP A 115 -14.14 12.09 2.30
C TRP A 115 -13.04 11.31 3.01
N PHE A 116 -12.11 10.77 2.25
CA PHE A 116 -10.83 10.30 2.73
C PHE A 116 -9.73 11.00 1.94
N LEU A 117 -8.77 11.57 2.66
CA LEU A 117 -7.63 12.28 2.11
C LEU A 117 -6.36 11.68 2.69
N SER A 118 -5.33 11.48 1.89
CA SER A 118 -4.01 11.14 2.41
C SER A 118 -2.87 11.75 1.61
N ALA A 119 -1.76 11.98 2.31
CA ALA A 119 -0.47 12.36 1.74
C ALA A 119 0.61 11.42 2.29
N LEU A 120 1.53 11.02 1.44
CA LEU A 120 2.51 9.99 1.73
C LEU A 120 3.92 10.43 1.36
N VAL A 121 4.87 10.00 2.20
CA VAL A 121 6.31 10.01 1.89
C VAL A 121 6.77 8.56 1.90
N LEU A 122 7.31 8.08 0.77
CA LEU A 122 7.48 6.67 0.48
C LEU A 122 8.94 6.32 0.16
N SER A 123 9.30 5.06 0.40
CA SER A 123 10.61 4.49 0.08
C SER A 123 10.83 4.24 -1.43
N GLY A 124 9.77 4.28 -2.23
CA GLY A 124 9.80 4.04 -3.68
C GLY A 124 8.45 3.56 -4.19
N TRP A 125 8.42 3.08 -5.45
CA TRP A 125 7.18 2.64 -6.13
C TRP A 125 6.58 1.36 -5.52
N GLN A 126 7.39 0.36 -5.28
CA GLN A 126 7.00 -0.89 -4.61
C GLN A 126 8.22 -1.38 -3.85
N ARG A 127 8.58 -0.66 -2.77
CA ARG A 127 9.80 -0.89 -2.02
C ARG A 127 9.57 -0.79 -0.52
N ILE A 128 10.04 -1.79 0.22
CA ILE A 128 10.24 -1.71 1.66
C ILE A 128 11.61 -1.08 1.91
N LYS A 129 12.66 -1.68 1.34
CA LYS A 129 14.01 -1.12 1.35
C LYS A 129 14.19 -0.19 0.14
N PRO A 130 14.54 1.10 0.34
CA PRO A 130 14.89 1.97 -0.78
C PRO A 130 16.00 1.36 -1.65
N MET A 131 16.03 1.71 -2.92
CA MET A 131 17.12 1.32 -3.83
C MET A 131 18.44 1.91 -3.34
N ASP A 132 19.48 1.10 -3.33
CA ASP A 132 20.83 1.55 -2.93
C ASP A 132 21.29 2.71 -3.85
N GLY A 133 21.76 3.79 -3.21
CA GLY A 133 22.16 5.02 -3.91
C GLY A 133 21.02 5.93 -4.34
N ASN A 134 19.76 5.66 -3.96
CA ASN A 134 18.64 6.58 -4.09
C ASN A 134 18.43 7.31 -2.75
N THR A 135 18.68 8.61 -2.73
CA THR A 135 18.55 9.45 -1.51
C THR A 135 17.24 10.22 -1.44
N LEU A 136 16.45 10.25 -2.52
CA LEU A 136 15.18 10.97 -2.53
C LEU A 136 14.01 10.08 -2.18
N PRO A 137 13.14 10.51 -1.27
CA PRO A 137 11.86 9.84 -1.05
C PRO A 137 10.93 10.03 -2.25
N ALA A 138 9.97 9.13 -2.40
CA ALA A 138 8.84 9.32 -3.27
C ALA A 138 7.67 9.95 -2.50
N PHE A 139 6.73 10.54 -3.22
CA PHE A 139 5.56 11.22 -2.68
C PHE A 139 4.29 10.66 -3.30
N GLY A 140 3.23 10.59 -2.52
CA GLY A 140 1.92 10.14 -2.97
C GLY A 140 0.79 10.95 -2.36
N THR A 141 -0.34 11.00 -3.06
CA THR A 141 -1.59 11.53 -2.51
C THR A 141 -2.75 10.64 -2.90
N GLN A 142 -3.78 10.61 -2.07
CA GLN A 142 -5.03 9.94 -2.41
C GLN A 142 -6.22 10.78 -1.93
N ILE A 143 -7.21 10.90 -2.78
CA ILE A 143 -8.50 11.50 -2.50
C ILE A 143 -9.56 10.48 -2.84
N THR A 144 -10.40 10.11 -1.88
CA THR A 144 -11.59 9.30 -2.11
C THR A 144 -12.83 10.08 -1.70
N TYR A 145 -13.80 10.15 -2.59
CA TYR A 145 -15.09 10.79 -2.33
C TYR A 145 -16.26 9.82 -2.55
N LYS A 146 -17.10 9.68 -1.55
CA LYS A 146 -18.29 8.83 -1.57
C LYS A 146 -19.56 9.71 -1.53
N PRO A 147 -20.06 10.19 -2.67
CA PRO A 147 -21.30 10.98 -2.72
C PRO A 147 -22.51 10.19 -2.24
N SER A 148 -22.51 8.87 -2.45
CA SER A 148 -23.57 7.95 -2.00
C SER A 148 -22.96 6.59 -1.64
N PRO A 149 -23.73 5.69 -0.98
CA PRO A 149 -23.26 4.33 -0.68
C PRO A 149 -22.96 3.47 -1.92
N ARG A 150 -23.44 3.89 -3.09
CA ARG A 150 -23.27 3.15 -4.36
C ARG A 150 -22.17 3.70 -5.24
N VAL A 151 -21.63 4.88 -4.93
CA VAL A 151 -20.64 5.56 -5.77
C VAL A 151 -19.42 5.92 -4.95
N THR A 152 -18.26 5.51 -5.43
CA THR A 152 -16.96 5.90 -4.89
C THR A 152 -16.11 6.46 -6.03
N LEU A 153 -15.59 7.66 -5.85
CA LEU A 153 -14.63 8.29 -6.73
C LEU A 153 -13.28 8.27 -6.03
N ASN A 154 -12.23 7.85 -6.75
CA ASN A 154 -10.86 7.79 -6.23
C ASN A 154 -9.92 8.46 -7.22
N SER A 155 -9.00 9.26 -6.70
CA SER A 155 -7.86 9.82 -7.42
C SER A 155 -6.62 9.61 -6.57
N SER A 156 -5.56 9.07 -7.17
CA SER A 156 -4.29 8.79 -6.49
C SER A 156 -3.14 9.25 -7.35
N THR A 157 -2.08 9.77 -6.72
CA THR A 157 -0.88 10.22 -7.43
C THR A 157 0.38 9.60 -6.83
N PHE A 158 1.40 9.46 -7.64
CA PHE A 158 2.75 9.10 -7.21
C PHE A 158 3.78 9.94 -7.97
N LEU A 159 4.81 10.38 -7.26
CA LEU A 159 5.97 11.07 -7.81
C LEU A 159 7.23 10.56 -7.12
N GLY A 160 8.12 9.90 -7.85
CA GLY A 160 9.36 9.36 -7.28
C GLY A 160 10.26 8.70 -8.30
N SER A 161 11.38 8.16 -7.83
CA SER A 161 12.34 7.39 -8.63
C SER A 161 12.80 6.15 -7.88
N ASP A 162 12.84 5.02 -8.57
CA ASP A 162 13.41 3.76 -8.07
C ASP A 162 14.82 3.51 -8.63
N LYS A 163 15.51 4.54 -9.09
CA LYS A 163 16.87 4.44 -9.62
C LYS A 163 17.84 5.19 -8.73
N PRO A 164 19.11 4.78 -8.71
CA PRO A 164 20.17 5.53 -8.04
C PRO A 164 20.23 6.98 -8.54
N ASP A 165 20.74 7.89 -7.71
CA ASP A 165 20.82 9.31 -8.01
C ASP A 165 21.62 9.62 -9.27
N SER A 166 22.63 8.78 -9.59
CA SER A 166 23.45 8.86 -10.82
C SER A 166 22.66 8.55 -12.10
N ALA A 167 21.54 7.83 -11.98
CA ALA A 167 20.70 7.41 -13.11
C ALA A 167 19.23 7.74 -12.87
N ARG A 168 18.95 8.82 -12.13
CA ARG A 168 17.60 9.22 -11.70
C ARG A 168 16.66 9.36 -12.88
N GLN A 169 15.51 8.72 -12.76
CA GLN A 169 14.40 8.86 -13.68
C GLN A 169 13.11 8.98 -12.87
N MET A 170 12.50 10.15 -12.91
CA MET A 170 11.26 10.40 -12.20
C MET A 170 10.10 9.66 -12.87
N ARG A 171 9.29 8.98 -12.05
CA ARG A 171 8.02 8.39 -12.42
C ARG A 171 6.92 9.28 -11.86
N TYR A 172 5.98 9.61 -12.71
CA TYR A 172 4.73 10.27 -12.32
C TYR A 172 3.57 9.35 -12.69
N PHE A 173 2.63 9.19 -11.77
CA PHE A 173 1.39 8.45 -11.96
C PHE A 173 0.22 9.28 -11.41
N HIS A 174 -0.86 9.32 -12.18
CA HIS A 174 -2.14 9.93 -11.78
C HIS A 174 -3.31 9.15 -12.36
#